data_9347533eb154c99924d99a7b89a33f7e
#
_entry.id   9347533eb154c99924d99a7b89a33f7e
#
_cell.length_a   1.000
_cell.length_b   1.000
_cell.length_c   1.000
_cell.angle_alpha   90.00
_cell.angle_beta   90.00
_cell.angle_gamma   90.00
#
_symmetry.space_group_name_H-M   'P 1'
#
loop_
_entity.id
_entity.type
_entity.pdbx_description
1 polymer ?
#
loop_
_entity_poly.entity_id
_entity_poly.type
_entity_poly.pdbx_seq_one_letter_code
_entity_poly.pdbx_strand_id
1 'polypeptide(L)'
;MMAFAAHARRMSPRDAFSDSVMCLVFKYSQSVDTTGRAEHKSYAYTKFQIKTNKRNATLMLVPTMYAVAHGGGRRFISEYYNQMTLDANGRPVAKRLLNISTIPHRSNTLSSVLKYMTPTVYGETLFETNILSPFHNKNRRYYKYAVTQLPFGKAQVYVYPRLKNTQVIEARAIVDSQSGKISMVDFEGEYDMTRFYISIIMGKDGFGSLSPARCSMRANFSFMGNKITGMYTTVYGLPKILSDSLNNVADTALMAKVRPIELNQDEADIYRKFYEKRKQITDSLNNNIPE
;
A
#
# COMPACT_ATOMS: atom_id res chain seq x y z
N MET A 1 2.79 60.86 -3.64
CA MET A 1 2.24 59.81 -2.77
C MET A 1 1.22 59.01 -3.57
N MET A 2 1.66 57.89 -4.23
CA MET A 2 0.75 57.04 -5.01
C MET A 2 0.24 55.92 -4.11
N ALA A 3 -1.06 55.91 -3.87
CA ALA A 3 -1.72 54.86 -3.12
C ALA A 3 -1.86 53.62 -3.98
N PHE A 4 -1.14 52.57 -3.64
CA PHE A 4 -1.37 51.22 -4.19
C PHE A 4 -2.68 50.66 -3.60
N ALA A 5 -3.77 50.74 -4.36
CA ALA A 5 -5.00 50.06 -4.04
C ALA A 5 -4.77 48.55 -4.24
N ALA A 6 -4.52 47.84 -3.15
CA ALA A 6 -4.52 46.39 -3.15
C ALA A 6 -5.93 45.89 -3.50
N HIS A 7 -6.15 45.46 -4.74
CA HIS A 7 -7.37 44.79 -5.15
C HIS A 7 -7.39 43.40 -4.43
N ALA A 8 -8.01 43.35 -3.28
CA ALA A 8 -8.39 42.12 -2.65
C ALA A 8 -9.38 41.40 -3.59
N ARG A 9 -8.88 40.45 -4.34
CA ARG A 9 -9.70 39.61 -5.24
C ARG A 9 -10.72 38.90 -4.35
N ARG A 10 -12.00 39.30 -4.46
CA ARG A 10 -13.09 38.60 -3.76
C ARG A 10 -13.04 37.13 -4.15
N MET A 11 -12.76 36.27 -3.17
CA MET A 11 -12.80 34.80 -3.36
C MET A 11 -14.22 34.41 -3.77
N SER A 12 -14.32 33.52 -4.77
CA SER A 12 -15.61 32.96 -5.12
C SER A 12 -16.10 32.05 -3.98
N PRO A 13 -17.40 31.86 -3.79
CA PRO A 13 -17.94 30.92 -2.80
C PRO A 13 -17.37 29.50 -2.94
N ARG A 14 -17.04 29.10 -4.16
CA ARG A 14 -16.42 27.81 -4.48
C ARG A 14 -14.97 27.74 -3.99
N ASP A 15 -14.21 28.81 -4.15
CA ASP A 15 -12.83 28.87 -3.66
C ASP A 15 -12.80 28.90 -2.12
N ALA A 16 -13.73 29.63 -1.49
CA ALA A 16 -13.87 29.67 -0.04
C ALA A 16 -14.21 28.29 0.55
N PHE A 17 -15.13 27.54 -0.09
CA PHE A 17 -15.44 26.16 0.31
C PHE A 17 -14.23 25.24 0.16
N SER A 18 -13.52 25.33 -0.97
CA SER A 18 -12.32 24.54 -1.25
C SER A 18 -11.24 24.78 -0.18
N ASP A 19 -10.95 26.06 0.13
CA ASP A 19 -9.97 26.42 1.13
C ASP A 19 -10.37 25.98 2.54
N SER A 20 -11.65 26.07 2.89
CA SER A 20 -12.18 25.61 4.16
C SER A 20 -12.00 24.10 4.34
N VAL A 21 -12.41 23.30 3.35
CA VAL A 21 -12.26 21.83 3.40
C VAL A 21 -10.79 21.45 3.51
N MET A 22 -9.92 22.04 2.70
CA MET A 22 -8.47 21.73 2.74
C MET A 22 -7.82 22.16 4.05
N CYS A 23 -8.24 23.27 4.65
CA CYS A 23 -7.79 23.66 5.98
C CYS A 23 -8.13 22.59 7.02
N LEU A 24 -9.35 22.05 6.98
CA LEU A 24 -9.79 20.98 7.89
C LEU A 24 -9.01 19.68 7.66
N VAL A 25 -8.75 19.30 6.40
CA VAL A 25 -7.93 18.12 6.07
C VAL A 25 -6.53 18.23 6.67
N PHE A 26 -5.87 19.38 6.50
CA PHE A 26 -4.52 19.58 7.08
C PHE A 26 -4.55 19.67 8.60
N LYS A 27 -5.56 20.29 9.19
CA LYS A 27 -5.73 20.32 10.65
C LYS A 27 -5.95 18.92 11.20
N TYR A 28 -6.79 18.10 10.54
CA TYR A 28 -7.00 16.71 10.92
C TYR A 28 -5.69 15.90 10.82
N SER A 29 -4.95 16.04 9.71
CA SER A 29 -3.65 15.38 9.53
C SER A 29 -2.68 15.68 10.68
N GLN A 30 -2.60 16.93 11.12
CA GLN A 30 -1.76 17.36 12.26
C GLN A 30 -2.25 16.77 13.59
N SER A 31 -3.56 16.72 13.81
CA SER A 31 -4.13 16.15 15.05
C SER A 31 -3.89 14.65 15.15
N VAL A 32 -3.91 13.97 14.00
CA VAL A 32 -3.64 12.54 13.90
C VAL A 32 -2.18 12.22 14.25
N ASP A 33 -1.24 13.03 13.79
CA ASP A 33 0.19 12.89 14.09
C ASP A 33 0.50 13.09 15.60
N THR A 34 -0.32 13.84 16.29
CA THR A 34 -0.15 14.18 17.72
C THR A 34 -0.92 13.27 18.69
N THR A 35 -2.01 12.67 18.26
CA THR A 35 -2.77 11.71 19.08
C THR A 35 -2.08 10.34 19.07
N GLY A 36 -0.87 10.28 19.68
CA GLY A 36 -0.05 9.14 19.87
C GLY A 36 -0.90 7.91 20.27
N ARG A 37 -0.86 7.09 20.29
CA ARG A 37 0.18 6.34 20.64
C ARG A 37 0.21 5.39 21.77
N ALA A 38 -0.90 5.02 22.29
CA ALA A 38 -1.01 3.81 23.06
C ALA A 38 -0.63 2.63 22.13
N GLU A 39 0.05 1.61 22.63
CA GLU A 39 0.40 0.40 21.89
C GLU A 39 -0.85 -0.36 21.46
N HIS A 40 -1.51 0.15 20.43
CA HIS A 40 -2.63 -0.55 19.82
C HIS A 40 -2.07 -1.66 18.93
N LYS A 41 -2.45 -2.90 19.24
CA LYS A 41 -2.18 -4.06 18.41
C LYS A 41 -3.36 -4.31 17.49
N SER A 42 -3.09 -4.49 16.21
CA SER A 42 -4.06 -4.87 15.20
C SER A 42 -3.47 -6.01 14.37
N TYR A 43 -4.30 -6.69 13.59
CA TYR A 43 -3.83 -7.74 12.69
C TYR A 43 -4.20 -7.39 11.27
N ALA A 44 -3.35 -7.76 10.34
CA ALA A 44 -3.56 -7.52 8.92
C ALA A 44 -3.22 -8.76 8.10
N TYR A 45 -4.06 -9.04 7.13
CA TYR A 45 -3.82 -10.03 6.11
C TYR A 45 -3.44 -9.33 4.82
N THR A 46 -2.37 -9.77 4.17
CA THR A 46 -1.91 -9.28 2.88
C THR A 46 -1.80 -10.42 1.89
N LYS A 47 -2.41 -10.25 0.72
CA LYS A 47 -2.24 -11.11 -0.44
C LYS A 47 -1.50 -10.34 -1.53
N PHE A 48 -0.38 -10.87 -2.00
CA PHE A 48 0.46 -10.29 -3.02
C PHE A 48 0.61 -11.24 -4.20
N GLN A 49 0.45 -10.73 -5.41
CA GLN A 49 0.55 -11.49 -6.66
C GLN A 49 1.51 -10.82 -7.62
N ILE A 50 2.29 -11.63 -8.34
CA ILE A 50 3.12 -11.19 -9.44
C ILE A 50 2.75 -11.97 -10.70
N LYS A 51 2.53 -11.25 -11.79
CA LYS A 51 2.33 -11.80 -13.12
C LYS A 51 3.39 -11.26 -14.08
N THR A 52 4.20 -12.14 -14.62
CA THR A 52 5.18 -11.82 -15.65
C THR A 52 4.54 -11.93 -17.03
N ASN A 53 4.20 -10.78 -17.61
CA ASN A 53 3.55 -10.75 -18.93
C ASN A 53 4.56 -10.95 -20.06
N LYS A 54 5.74 -10.30 -19.95
CA LYS A 54 6.86 -10.45 -20.87
C LYS A 54 8.18 -10.45 -20.08
N ARG A 55 9.08 -11.36 -20.39
CA ARG A 55 10.38 -11.53 -19.70
C ARG A 55 11.47 -11.85 -20.70
N ASN A 56 12.62 -11.21 -20.55
CA ASN A 56 13.86 -11.52 -21.21
C ASN A 56 15.04 -11.50 -20.21
N ALA A 57 16.25 -11.78 -20.66
CA ALA A 57 17.44 -11.89 -19.82
C ALA A 57 17.81 -10.59 -19.07
N THR A 58 17.43 -9.42 -19.59
CA THR A 58 17.74 -8.13 -18.94
C THR A 58 17.03 -7.95 -17.60
N LEU A 59 16.01 -8.75 -17.29
CA LEU A 59 15.35 -8.73 -15.98
C LEU A 59 16.31 -9.13 -14.84
N MET A 60 17.34 -9.91 -15.13
CA MET A 60 18.37 -10.30 -14.16
C MET A 60 19.20 -9.11 -13.67
N LEU A 61 19.23 -8.01 -14.42
CA LEU A 61 19.93 -6.78 -14.06
C LEU A 61 19.16 -5.94 -13.03
N VAL A 62 17.90 -6.28 -12.75
CA VAL A 62 17.05 -5.56 -11.80
C VAL A 62 17.05 -6.31 -10.47
N PRO A 63 17.76 -5.83 -9.44
CA PRO A 63 17.92 -6.57 -8.17
C PRO A 63 16.60 -6.95 -7.52
N THR A 64 15.61 -6.05 -7.52
CA THR A 64 14.27 -6.29 -6.94
C THR A 64 13.46 -7.34 -7.68
N MET A 65 13.82 -7.64 -8.94
CA MET A 65 13.14 -8.62 -9.80
C MET A 65 13.91 -9.93 -9.94
N TYR A 66 15.08 -10.07 -9.27
CA TYR A 66 15.95 -11.24 -9.40
C TYR A 66 15.21 -12.56 -9.14
N ALA A 67 14.41 -12.63 -8.06
CA ALA A 67 13.64 -13.82 -7.72
C ALA A 67 12.61 -14.20 -8.81
N VAL A 68 11.99 -13.19 -9.44
CA VAL A 68 11.04 -13.37 -10.55
C VAL A 68 11.75 -13.74 -11.84
N ALA A 69 12.95 -13.19 -12.06
CA ALA A 69 13.77 -13.48 -13.23
C ALA A 69 14.23 -14.95 -13.27
N HIS A 70 14.62 -15.51 -12.13
CA HIS A 70 15.10 -16.88 -11.99
C HIS A 70 13.99 -17.90 -11.69
N GLY A 71 12.80 -17.44 -11.33
CA GLY A 71 11.66 -18.32 -11.09
C GLY A 71 11.19 -19.01 -12.38
N GLY A 72 10.97 -20.32 -12.34
CA GLY A 72 10.48 -21.10 -13.48
C GLY A 72 9.03 -20.79 -13.88
N GLY A 73 8.28 -20.08 -13.02
CA GLY A 73 6.90 -19.69 -13.27
C GLY A 73 6.75 -18.28 -13.84
N ARG A 74 5.54 -17.97 -14.30
CA ARG A 74 5.16 -16.61 -14.73
C ARG A 74 4.14 -15.96 -13.79
N ARG A 75 3.58 -16.72 -12.87
CA ARG A 75 2.62 -16.26 -11.86
C ARG A 75 3.08 -16.74 -10.50
N PHE A 76 3.06 -15.83 -9.56
CA PHE A 76 3.45 -16.09 -8.17
C PHE A 76 2.42 -15.47 -7.25
N ILE A 77 2.24 -16.08 -6.08
CA ILE A 77 1.38 -15.58 -5.03
C ILE A 77 2.09 -15.70 -3.69
N SER A 78 1.85 -14.74 -2.82
CA SER A 78 2.30 -14.77 -1.42
C SER A 78 1.19 -14.24 -0.53
N GLU A 79 1.05 -14.85 0.62
CA GLU A 79 0.11 -14.43 1.66
C GLU A 79 0.86 -14.22 2.97
N TYR A 80 0.51 -13.17 3.67
CA TYR A 80 1.10 -12.78 4.94
C TYR A 80 0.00 -12.47 5.95
N TYR A 81 0.18 -12.93 7.17
CA TYR A 81 -0.61 -12.49 8.31
C TYR A 81 0.33 -11.84 9.31
N ASN A 82 0.10 -10.57 9.59
CA ASN A 82 0.97 -9.73 10.37
C ASN A 82 0.25 -9.18 11.60
N GLN A 83 0.98 -9.10 12.71
CA GLN A 83 0.62 -8.23 13.82
C GLN A 83 1.13 -6.83 13.49
N MET A 84 0.24 -5.83 13.55
CA MET A 84 0.53 -4.44 13.28
C MET A 84 0.55 -3.66 14.59
N THR A 85 1.58 -2.86 14.78
CA THR A 85 1.71 -1.90 15.90
C THR A 85 2.11 -0.54 15.33
N LEU A 86 2.02 0.50 16.16
CA LEU A 86 2.62 1.80 15.83
C LEU A 86 3.88 1.97 16.67
N ASP A 87 4.94 2.49 16.05
CA ASP A 87 6.13 2.91 16.79
C ASP A 87 5.90 4.23 17.55
N ALA A 88 6.91 4.69 18.29
CA ALA A 88 6.85 5.94 19.03
C ALA A 88 6.61 7.18 18.14
N ASN A 89 6.87 7.07 16.83
CA ASN A 89 6.65 8.12 15.84
C ASN A 89 5.31 7.97 15.11
N GLY A 90 4.46 7.02 15.52
CA GLY A 90 3.19 6.73 14.85
C GLY A 90 3.32 6.00 13.52
N ARG A 91 4.48 5.40 13.22
CA ARG A 91 4.69 4.65 11.99
C ARG A 91 4.25 3.19 12.18
N PRO A 92 3.57 2.60 11.19
CA PRO A 92 3.16 1.21 11.27
C PRO A 92 4.37 0.28 11.22
N VAL A 93 4.45 -0.61 12.20
CA VAL A 93 5.44 -1.69 12.28
C VAL A 93 4.69 -3.02 12.16
N ALA A 94 5.16 -3.89 11.27
CA ALA A 94 4.57 -5.18 11.02
C ALA A 94 5.48 -6.31 11.52
N LYS A 95 5.00 -7.09 12.50
CA LYS A 95 5.60 -8.39 12.87
C LYS A 95 4.90 -9.48 12.07
N ARG A 96 5.65 -10.23 11.27
CA ARG A 96 5.10 -11.33 10.48
C ARG A 96 4.85 -12.55 11.35
N LEU A 97 3.60 -13.01 11.40
CA LEU A 97 3.21 -14.23 12.10
C LEU A 97 3.18 -15.43 11.16
N LEU A 98 2.52 -15.29 10.00
CA LEU A 98 2.49 -16.33 8.96
C LEU A 98 2.98 -15.78 7.63
N ASN A 99 3.57 -16.68 6.83
CA ASN A 99 4.04 -16.39 5.47
C ASN A 99 3.93 -17.63 4.59
N ILE A 100 3.11 -17.57 3.56
CA ILE A 100 3.04 -18.57 2.52
C ILE A 100 3.40 -17.92 1.20
N SER A 101 4.37 -18.47 0.48
CA SER A 101 4.85 -17.86 -0.76
C SER A 101 5.23 -18.92 -1.79
N THR A 102 4.80 -18.69 -3.02
CA THR A 102 5.27 -19.42 -4.20
C THR A 102 6.43 -18.69 -4.91
N ILE A 103 6.82 -17.51 -4.42
CA ILE A 103 7.94 -16.74 -4.96
C ILE A 103 9.23 -17.42 -4.50
N PRO A 104 10.18 -17.68 -5.43
CA PRO A 104 11.44 -18.30 -5.08
C PRO A 104 12.19 -17.49 -4.02
N HIS A 105 12.55 -18.13 -2.92
CA HIS A 105 13.21 -17.46 -1.80
C HIS A 105 14.73 -17.38 -2.07
N ARG A 106 15.19 -16.21 -2.46
CA ARG A 106 16.58 -15.81 -2.27
C ARG A 106 16.55 -14.39 -1.69
N SER A 107 16.89 -14.31 -0.40
CA SER A 107 17.20 -13.10 0.35
C SER A 107 16.16 -11.93 0.40
N ASN A 108 16.47 -10.95 1.15
CA ASN A 108 15.75 -9.78 1.65
C ASN A 108 15.06 -8.85 0.61
N THR A 109 15.14 -9.12 -0.69
CA THR A 109 14.59 -8.25 -1.74
C THR A 109 13.07 -8.13 -1.72
N LEU A 110 12.36 -9.17 -1.29
CA LEU A 110 10.90 -9.11 -1.13
C LEU A 110 10.47 -8.31 0.09
N SER A 111 11.29 -8.22 1.12
CA SER A 111 10.98 -7.39 2.30
C SER A 111 10.88 -5.92 1.95
N SER A 112 11.65 -5.44 0.97
CA SER A 112 11.57 -4.05 0.52
C SER A 112 10.27 -3.72 -0.23
N VAL A 113 9.71 -4.68 -0.98
CA VAL A 113 8.41 -4.49 -1.67
C VAL A 113 7.25 -4.42 -0.65
N LEU A 114 7.35 -5.15 0.45
CA LEU A 114 6.32 -5.15 1.51
C LEU A 114 6.15 -3.79 2.20
N LYS A 115 7.19 -2.95 2.19
CA LYS A 115 7.14 -1.57 2.71
C LYS A 115 6.10 -0.72 1.99
N TYR A 116 5.89 -0.96 0.70
CA TYR A 116 4.87 -0.27 -0.10
C TYR A 116 3.44 -0.74 0.15
N MET A 117 3.25 -1.74 1.01
CA MET A 117 1.92 -2.32 1.28
C MET A 117 1.20 -1.70 2.48
N THR A 118 1.85 -0.76 3.18
CA THR A 118 1.26 -0.06 4.32
C THR A 118 1.42 1.45 4.14
N PRO A 119 0.58 2.08 3.29
CA PRO A 119 0.68 3.51 3.05
C PRO A 119 0.21 4.32 4.26
N THR A 120 0.96 5.36 4.59
CA THR A 120 0.62 6.34 5.62
C THR A 120 0.02 7.58 5.01
N VAL A 121 -1.31 7.61 4.86
CA VAL A 121 -2.04 8.67 4.16
C VAL A 121 -1.77 10.06 4.76
N TYR A 122 -1.72 10.14 6.09
CA TYR A 122 -1.51 11.39 6.83
C TYR A 122 -0.04 11.64 7.17
N GLY A 123 0.86 10.71 6.92
CA GLY A 123 2.30 10.86 7.14
C GLY A 123 2.94 11.87 6.17
N GLU A 124 4.15 12.32 6.46
CA GLU A 124 4.91 13.21 5.57
C GLU A 124 5.19 12.52 4.22
N THR A 125 5.45 11.21 4.26
CA THR A 125 5.59 10.36 3.07
C THR A 125 4.60 9.22 3.11
N LEU A 126 4.15 8.77 1.95
CA LEU A 126 3.24 7.62 1.84
C LEU A 126 3.92 6.30 2.18
N PHE A 127 5.19 6.16 1.81
CA PHE A 127 5.98 4.94 1.97
C PHE A 127 7.35 5.30 2.51
N GLU A 128 7.61 5.04 3.77
CA GLU A 128 8.87 5.34 4.48
C GLU A 128 9.48 6.71 4.12
N THR A 129 10.38 6.75 3.11
CA THR A 129 11.09 7.96 2.68
C THR A 129 10.73 8.42 1.28
N ASN A 130 9.86 7.69 0.59
CA ASN A 130 9.52 7.95 -0.80
C ASN A 130 8.11 8.52 -0.90
N ILE A 131 7.83 9.26 -1.94
CA ILE A 131 6.54 9.79 -2.32
C ILE A 131 5.87 10.63 -1.22
N LEU A 132 5.89 11.93 -1.43
CA LEU A 132 5.31 12.92 -0.52
C LEU A 132 3.79 12.78 -0.47
N SER A 133 3.23 12.61 0.74
CA SER A 133 1.78 12.58 0.89
C SER A 133 1.18 13.96 0.61
N PRO A 134 0.18 14.06 -0.28
CA PRO A 134 -0.48 15.33 -0.56
C PRO A 134 -1.37 15.83 0.58
N PHE A 135 -1.65 15.00 1.58
CA PHE A 135 -2.51 15.33 2.72
C PHE A 135 -1.73 15.74 3.97
N HIS A 136 -0.38 15.75 3.90
CA HIS A 136 0.45 16.28 4.95
C HIS A 136 0.76 17.76 4.73
N ASN A 137 0.60 18.59 5.78
CA ASN A 137 0.69 20.06 5.67
C ASN A 137 2.02 20.58 5.09
N LYS A 138 3.16 19.97 5.44
CA LYS A 138 4.49 20.34 4.90
C LYS A 138 4.58 20.24 3.37
N ASN A 139 3.77 19.37 2.77
CA ASN A 139 3.80 19.09 1.35
C ASN A 139 2.83 19.95 0.52
N ARG A 140 1.99 20.75 1.18
CA ARG A 140 0.97 21.59 0.52
C ARG A 140 1.52 22.40 -0.67
N ARG A 141 2.72 22.92 -0.57
CA ARG A 141 3.37 23.72 -1.62
C ARG A 141 3.63 22.98 -2.93
N TYR A 142 3.71 21.64 -2.91
CA TYR A 142 4.00 20.83 -4.09
C TYR A 142 2.74 20.44 -4.88
N TYR A 143 1.56 20.73 -4.35
CA TYR A 143 0.28 20.30 -4.91
C TYR A 143 -0.68 21.44 -5.18
N LYS A 144 -1.60 21.20 -6.11
CA LYS A 144 -2.83 21.99 -6.34
C LYS A 144 -4.02 21.13 -5.95
N TYR A 145 -5.04 21.76 -5.39
CA TYR A 145 -6.24 21.08 -4.92
C TYR A 145 -7.46 21.68 -5.61
N ALA A 146 -8.38 20.78 -6.05
CA ALA A 146 -9.70 21.16 -6.50
C ALA A 146 -10.72 20.37 -5.67
N VAL A 147 -11.68 21.06 -5.08
CA VAL A 147 -12.67 20.46 -4.20
C VAL A 147 -14.06 20.60 -4.79
N THR A 148 -14.81 19.52 -4.80
CA THR A 148 -16.21 19.47 -5.21
C THR A 148 -17.07 18.99 -4.06
N GLN A 149 -18.12 19.72 -3.75
CA GLN A 149 -19.08 19.32 -2.72
C GLN A 149 -19.83 18.07 -3.17
N LEU A 150 -20.01 17.13 -2.26
CA LEU A 150 -20.82 15.93 -2.42
C LEU A 150 -22.00 15.95 -1.44
N PRO A 151 -23.07 15.15 -1.68
CA PRO A 151 -24.14 14.95 -0.71
C PRO A 151 -23.63 14.45 0.65
N PHE A 152 -24.46 14.55 1.68
CA PHE A 152 -24.25 14.01 3.03
C PHE A 152 -23.00 14.54 3.74
N GLY A 153 -22.70 15.81 3.58
CA GLY A 153 -21.56 16.45 4.27
C GLY A 153 -20.19 15.96 3.83
N LYS A 154 -20.10 15.42 2.63
CA LYS A 154 -18.82 14.95 2.05
C LYS A 154 -18.32 15.94 1.00
N ALA A 155 -17.03 15.84 0.71
CA ALA A 155 -16.40 16.53 -0.40
C ALA A 155 -15.42 15.60 -1.12
N GLN A 156 -15.30 15.79 -2.42
CA GLN A 156 -14.28 15.13 -3.24
C GLN A 156 -13.13 16.09 -3.47
N VAL A 157 -11.95 15.66 -3.12
CA VAL A 157 -10.70 16.41 -3.29
C VAL A 157 -9.90 15.77 -4.40
N TYR A 158 -9.60 16.54 -5.43
CA TYR A 158 -8.63 16.18 -6.47
C TYR A 158 -7.31 16.88 -6.19
N VAL A 159 -6.23 16.13 -6.30
CA VAL A 159 -4.88 16.60 -6.03
C VAL A 159 -4.02 16.43 -7.27
N TYR A 160 -3.36 17.50 -7.68
CA TYR A 160 -2.49 17.54 -8.85
C TYR A 160 -1.11 18.02 -8.45
N PRO A 161 -0.01 17.34 -8.84
CA PRO A 161 1.34 17.84 -8.65
C PRO A 161 1.56 19.18 -9.36
N ARG A 162 2.30 20.09 -8.72
CA ARG A 162 2.74 21.33 -9.36
C ARG A 162 3.96 21.14 -10.27
N LEU A 163 4.72 20.07 -10.00
CA LEU A 163 5.96 19.73 -10.70
C LEU A 163 5.87 18.27 -11.18
N LYS A 164 6.44 17.98 -12.33
CA LYS A 164 6.62 16.60 -12.80
C LYS A 164 7.83 15.99 -12.10
N ASN A 165 7.60 15.22 -11.06
CA ASN A 165 8.63 14.53 -10.29
C ASN A 165 8.03 13.20 -9.77
N THR A 166 8.83 12.16 -9.71
CA THR A 166 8.44 10.83 -9.20
C THR A 166 8.17 10.80 -7.68
N GLN A 167 8.54 11.85 -6.95
CA GLN A 167 8.23 12.00 -5.52
C GLN A 167 6.84 12.56 -5.24
N VAL A 168 6.13 13.03 -6.24
CA VAL A 168 4.78 13.58 -6.13
C VAL A 168 3.80 12.77 -6.98
N ILE A 169 2.54 12.72 -6.56
CA ILE A 169 1.52 11.85 -7.15
C ILE A 169 0.21 12.59 -7.35
N GLU A 170 -0.62 12.07 -8.22
CA GLU A 170 -2.02 12.46 -8.30
C GLU A 170 -2.83 11.72 -7.23
N ALA A 171 -3.86 12.38 -6.71
CA ALA A 171 -4.77 11.75 -5.76
C ALA A 171 -6.21 12.21 -5.96
N ARG A 172 -7.13 11.33 -5.58
CA ARG A 172 -8.55 11.62 -5.46
C ARG A 172 -9.03 11.09 -4.11
N ALA A 173 -9.54 11.96 -3.25
CA ALA A 173 -10.00 11.58 -1.91
C ALA A 173 -11.46 11.96 -1.68
N ILE A 174 -12.15 11.15 -0.90
CA ILE A 174 -13.46 11.47 -0.32
C ILE A 174 -13.22 11.83 1.14
N VAL A 175 -13.59 13.05 1.49
CA VAL A 175 -13.38 13.61 2.83
C VAL A 175 -14.70 14.01 3.45
N ASP A 176 -14.77 13.98 4.76
CA ASP A 176 -15.83 14.61 5.53
C ASP A 176 -15.59 16.13 5.58
N SER A 177 -16.57 16.91 5.10
CA SER A 177 -16.39 18.36 4.94
C SER A 177 -16.43 19.14 6.25
N GLN A 178 -16.80 18.52 7.37
CA GLN A 178 -16.85 19.14 8.69
C GLN A 178 -15.59 18.83 9.51
N SER A 179 -15.08 17.62 9.41
CA SER A 179 -13.92 17.18 10.20
C SER A 179 -12.61 17.17 9.41
N GLY A 180 -12.65 17.15 8.08
CA GLY A 180 -11.47 16.96 7.22
C GLY A 180 -10.97 15.51 7.17
N LYS A 181 -11.66 14.55 7.81
CA LYS A 181 -11.29 13.14 7.83
C LYS A 181 -11.45 12.50 6.45
N ILE A 182 -10.41 11.83 5.97
CA ILE A 182 -10.43 11.07 4.72
C ILE A 182 -11.10 9.72 4.98
N SER A 183 -12.10 9.37 4.18
CA SER A 183 -12.77 8.05 4.21
C SER A 183 -12.26 7.11 3.13
N MET A 184 -11.88 7.63 1.98
CA MET A 184 -11.33 6.88 0.86
C MET A 184 -10.32 7.76 0.13
N VAL A 185 -9.27 7.15 -0.40
CA VAL A 185 -8.32 7.84 -1.28
C VAL A 185 -7.76 6.88 -2.33
N ASP A 186 -7.69 7.38 -3.55
CA ASP A 186 -6.99 6.75 -4.65
C ASP A 186 -5.74 7.57 -4.96
N PHE A 187 -4.61 6.89 -5.17
CA PHE A 187 -3.35 7.47 -5.60
C PHE A 187 -2.92 6.90 -6.93
N GLU A 188 -2.42 7.73 -7.81
CA GLU A 188 -1.77 7.32 -9.05
C GLU A 188 -0.42 8.00 -9.18
N GLY A 189 0.62 7.21 -9.49
CA GLY A 189 1.97 7.74 -9.59
C GLY A 189 2.91 6.79 -10.33
N GLU A 190 4.14 7.26 -10.49
CA GLU A 190 5.22 6.51 -11.09
C GLU A 190 6.46 6.62 -10.23
N TYR A 191 7.09 5.49 -9.91
CA TYR A 191 8.32 5.43 -9.15
C TYR A 191 9.14 4.20 -9.60
N ASP A 192 10.43 4.39 -9.82
CA ASP A 192 11.39 3.33 -10.17
C ASP A 192 10.90 2.41 -11.31
N MET A 193 10.57 2.99 -12.47
CA MET A 193 10.06 2.29 -13.66
C MET A 193 8.72 1.57 -13.45
N THR A 194 8.05 1.86 -12.36
CA THR A 194 6.78 1.25 -11.98
C THR A 194 5.68 2.30 -11.92
N ARG A 195 4.68 2.18 -12.78
CA ARG A 195 3.45 2.94 -12.65
C ARG A 195 2.50 2.19 -11.72
N PHE A 196 1.98 2.87 -10.71
CA PHE A 196 1.10 2.25 -9.72
C PHE A 196 -0.20 3.03 -9.54
N TYR A 197 -1.22 2.28 -9.17
CA TYR A 197 -2.50 2.77 -8.71
C TYR A 197 -2.82 2.11 -7.36
N ILE A 198 -3.14 2.92 -6.36
CA ILE A 198 -3.45 2.48 -5.01
C ILE A 198 -4.82 2.99 -4.63
N SER A 199 -5.68 2.10 -4.15
CA SER A 199 -6.98 2.46 -3.58
C SER A 199 -7.01 2.08 -2.10
N ILE A 200 -7.38 3.04 -1.26
CA ILE A 200 -7.37 2.92 0.19
C ILE A 200 -8.75 3.29 0.73
N ILE A 201 -9.30 2.40 1.56
CA ILE A 201 -10.44 2.69 2.41
C ILE A 201 -9.89 2.86 3.82
N MET A 202 -10.14 4.03 4.42
CA MET A 202 -9.68 4.33 5.78
C MET A 202 -10.60 3.69 6.82
N GLY A 203 -10.05 3.37 7.98
CA GLY A 203 -10.81 2.91 9.13
C GLY A 203 -11.66 4.02 9.75
N LYS A 204 -12.60 3.64 10.61
CA LYS A 204 -13.56 4.60 11.18
C LYS A 204 -13.05 5.24 12.45
N ASP A 205 -12.47 4.48 13.39
CA ASP A 205 -12.18 4.92 14.76
C ASP A 205 -10.80 4.46 15.27
N GLY A 206 -10.20 5.20 16.21
CA GLY A 206 -8.97 4.87 16.89
C GLY A 206 -7.80 4.57 15.96
N PHE A 207 -7.17 3.41 16.13
CA PHE A 207 -6.10 2.94 15.24
C PHE A 207 -6.56 2.87 13.79
N GLY A 208 -7.82 2.47 13.55
CA GLY A 208 -8.42 2.43 12.23
C GLY A 208 -8.60 3.80 11.57
N SER A 209 -8.57 4.92 12.32
CA SER A 209 -8.60 6.26 11.70
C SER A 209 -7.23 6.68 11.17
N LEU A 210 -6.15 6.12 11.69
CA LEU A 210 -4.78 6.34 11.26
C LEU A 210 -4.37 5.38 10.15
N SER A 211 -4.82 4.14 10.25
CA SER A 211 -4.50 3.06 9.34
C SER A 211 -5.61 2.83 8.35
N PRO A 212 -5.30 2.31 7.17
CA PRO A 212 -6.31 1.78 6.27
C PRO A 212 -7.15 0.69 6.94
N ALA A 213 -8.42 0.57 6.55
CA ALA A 213 -9.20 -0.65 6.74
C ALA A 213 -8.90 -1.65 5.63
N ARG A 214 -8.72 -1.14 4.41
CA ARG A 214 -8.33 -1.93 3.24
C ARG A 214 -7.43 -1.10 2.33
N CYS A 215 -6.41 -1.75 1.80
CA CYS A 215 -5.54 -1.17 0.79
C CYS A 215 -5.40 -2.17 -0.37
N SER A 216 -5.54 -1.70 -1.59
CA SER A 216 -5.26 -2.48 -2.79
C SER A 216 -4.38 -1.69 -3.74
N MET A 217 -3.40 -2.32 -4.35
CA MET A 217 -2.51 -1.71 -5.33
C MET A 217 -2.38 -2.59 -6.56
N ARG A 218 -2.30 -1.93 -7.71
CA ARG A 218 -1.83 -2.49 -8.96
C ARG A 218 -0.62 -1.71 -9.43
N ALA A 219 0.48 -2.43 -9.67
CA ALA A 219 1.74 -1.87 -10.12
C ALA A 219 2.16 -2.51 -11.44
N ASN A 220 2.53 -1.72 -12.42
CA ASN A 220 3.00 -2.18 -13.73
C ASN A 220 4.44 -1.73 -13.91
N PHE A 221 5.35 -2.69 -13.81
CA PHE A 221 6.77 -2.50 -14.08
C PHE A 221 7.06 -2.72 -15.56
N SER A 222 7.84 -1.81 -16.17
CA SER A 222 8.27 -1.90 -17.55
C SER A 222 9.73 -1.48 -17.68
N PHE A 223 10.60 -2.40 -18.14
CA PHE A 223 12.03 -2.13 -18.32
C PHE A 223 12.61 -3.02 -19.42
N MET A 224 13.26 -2.43 -20.41
CA MET A 224 13.95 -3.13 -21.52
C MET A 224 13.14 -4.30 -22.11
N GLY A 225 11.86 -4.06 -22.42
CA GLY A 225 10.96 -5.06 -22.99
C GLY A 225 10.37 -6.05 -21.97
N ASN A 226 10.78 -6.04 -20.71
CA ASN A 226 10.12 -6.78 -19.64
C ASN A 226 8.83 -6.07 -19.23
N LYS A 227 7.78 -6.84 -18.96
CA LYS A 227 6.49 -6.32 -18.46
C LYS A 227 6.00 -7.22 -17.33
N ILE A 228 5.91 -6.67 -16.13
CA ILE A 228 5.48 -7.37 -14.93
C ILE A 228 4.36 -6.58 -14.27
N THR A 229 3.31 -7.28 -13.85
CA THR A 229 2.23 -6.69 -13.06
C THR A 229 2.30 -7.26 -11.65
N GLY A 230 2.41 -6.39 -10.66
CA GLY A 230 2.22 -6.70 -9.25
C GLY A 230 0.84 -6.26 -8.79
N MET A 231 0.20 -7.03 -7.95
CA MET A 231 -1.06 -6.68 -7.30
C MET A 231 -0.98 -7.09 -5.83
N TYR A 232 -1.40 -6.21 -4.94
CA TYR A 232 -1.62 -6.62 -3.57
C TYR A 232 -2.97 -6.13 -3.04
N THR A 233 -3.47 -6.85 -2.05
CA THR A 233 -4.61 -6.43 -1.25
C THR A 233 -4.27 -6.71 0.21
N THR A 234 -4.41 -5.69 1.05
CA THR A 234 -4.27 -5.82 2.50
C THR A 234 -5.58 -5.45 3.18
N VAL A 235 -6.02 -6.27 4.12
CA VAL A 235 -7.15 -6.02 5.01
C VAL A 235 -6.58 -5.86 6.41
N TYR A 236 -6.91 -4.74 7.05
CA TYR A 236 -6.44 -4.38 8.38
C TYR A 236 -7.57 -4.51 9.40
N GLY A 237 -7.24 -4.41 10.68
CA GLY A 237 -8.25 -4.45 11.74
C GLY A 237 -8.87 -5.83 11.94
N LEU A 238 -8.18 -6.88 11.55
CA LEU A 238 -8.64 -8.25 11.77
C LEU A 238 -8.60 -8.60 13.26
N PRO A 239 -9.50 -9.46 13.73
CA PRO A 239 -9.46 -9.95 15.12
C PRO A 239 -8.20 -10.79 15.35
N LYS A 240 -7.79 -10.88 16.60
CA LYS A 240 -6.73 -11.81 17.02
C LYS A 240 -7.23 -13.24 16.96
N ILE A 241 -6.76 -14.00 15.98
CA ILE A 241 -7.12 -15.41 15.79
C ILE A 241 -5.97 -16.33 16.21
N LEU A 242 -4.72 -15.87 16.04
CA LEU A 242 -3.51 -16.66 16.29
C LEU A 242 -2.69 -16.11 17.45
N SER A 243 -1.80 -16.94 17.99
CA SER A 243 -0.86 -16.54 19.03
C SER A 243 0.18 -15.54 18.49
N ASP A 244 0.50 -14.53 19.28
CA ASP A 244 1.56 -13.55 18.99
C ASP A 244 2.98 -14.15 19.09
N SER A 245 3.11 -15.38 19.62
CA SER A 245 4.38 -16.12 19.68
C SER A 245 4.83 -16.65 18.34
N LEU A 246 3.93 -16.75 17.36
CA LEU A 246 4.29 -17.14 16.01
C LEU A 246 5.28 -16.15 15.40
N ASN A 247 6.23 -16.67 14.63
CA ASN A 247 7.25 -15.87 13.97
C ASN A 247 7.54 -16.43 12.58
N ASN A 248 6.95 -15.82 11.57
CA ASN A 248 7.17 -16.13 10.16
C ASN A 248 6.96 -17.61 9.79
N VAL A 249 5.92 -18.23 10.34
CA VAL A 249 5.63 -19.66 10.16
C VAL A 249 4.98 -19.89 8.79
N ALA A 250 5.40 -20.94 8.10
CA ALA A 250 4.81 -21.37 6.83
C ALA A 250 3.80 -22.51 7.09
N ASP A 251 2.55 -22.16 7.36
CA ASP A 251 1.47 -23.10 7.61
C ASP A 251 0.22 -22.74 6.81
N THR A 252 -0.13 -23.60 5.85
CA THR A 252 -1.26 -23.40 4.94
C THR A 252 -2.62 -23.55 5.63
N ALA A 253 -2.71 -24.42 6.64
CA ALA A 253 -3.95 -24.63 7.38
C ALA A 253 -4.26 -23.44 8.31
N LEU A 254 -3.24 -22.91 8.99
CA LEU A 254 -3.37 -21.70 9.78
C LEU A 254 -3.68 -20.48 8.91
N MET A 255 -3.03 -20.38 7.73
CA MET A 255 -3.32 -19.30 6.80
C MET A 255 -4.77 -19.33 6.30
N ALA A 256 -5.32 -20.52 6.02
CA ALA A 256 -6.71 -20.66 5.61
C ALA A 256 -7.70 -20.15 6.69
N LYS A 257 -7.38 -20.32 7.98
CA LYS A 257 -8.22 -19.85 9.10
C LYS A 257 -8.24 -18.33 9.24
N VAL A 258 -7.15 -17.64 8.89
CA VAL A 258 -7.04 -16.18 9.05
C VAL A 258 -7.34 -15.40 7.77
N ARG A 259 -7.54 -16.09 6.66
CA ARG A 259 -7.81 -15.48 5.36
C ARG A 259 -9.20 -14.83 5.33
N PRO A 260 -9.31 -13.49 5.21
CA PRO A 260 -10.59 -12.80 5.15
C PRO A 260 -11.24 -12.85 3.75
N ILE A 261 -10.45 -13.24 2.74
CA ILE A 261 -10.86 -13.33 1.33
C ILE A 261 -10.34 -14.65 0.79
N GLU A 262 -11.22 -15.54 0.42
CA GLU A 262 -10.86 -16.84 -0.15
C GLU A 262 -10.03 -16.70 -1.43
N LEU A 263 -9.25 -17.74 -1.72
CA LEU A 263 -8.52 -17.83 -2.98
C LEU A 263 -9.53 -18.10 -4.11
N ASN A 264 -9.37 -17.38 -5.21
CA ASN A 264 -10.06 -17.78 -6.43
C ASN A 264 -9.38 -18.99 -7.06
N GLN A 265 -10.02 -19.57 -8.09
CA GLN A 265 -9.54 -20.79 -8.75
C GLN A 265 -8.11 -20.62 -9.31
N ASP A 266 -7.83 -19.50 -9.96
CA ASP A 266 -6.51 -19.19 -10.52
C ASP A 266 -5.41 -19.14 -9.44
N GLU A 267 -5.73 -18.58 -8.28
CA GLU A 267 -4.82 -18.46 -7.12
C GLU A 267 -4.56 -19.84 -6.49
N ALA A 268 -5.62 -20.63 -6.31
CA ALA A 268 -5.51 -21.99 -5.82
C ALA A 268 -4.66 -22.88 -6.75
N ASP A 269 -4.82 -22.71 -8.06
CA ASP A 269 -4.04 -23.44 -9.06
C ASP A 269 -2.54 -23.08 -9.04
N ILE A 270 -2.20 -21.82 -8.73
CA ILE A 270 -0.79 -21.41 -8.56
C ILE A 270 -0.17 -22.16 -7.39
N TYR A 271 -0.86 -22.23 -6.25
CA TYR A 271 -0.37 -23.00 -5.08
C TYR A 271 -0.27 -24.48 -5.38
N ARG A 272 -1.30 -25.09 -5.97
CA ARG A 272 -1.30 -26.52 -6.32
C ARG A 272 -0.09 -26.86 -7.18
N LYS A 273 0.13 -26.16 -8.30
CA LYS A 273 1.27 -26.40 -9.20
C LYS A 273 2.63 -26.20 -8.51
N PHE A 274 2.73 -25.25 -7.60
CA PHE A 274 3.94 -25.00 -6.84
C PHE A 274 4.26 -26.18 -5.91
N TYR A 275 3.29 -26.66 -5.14
CA TYR A 275 3.49 -27.77 -4.21
C TYR A 275 3.72 -29.10 -4.92
N GLU A 276 3.01 -29.37 -6.01
CA GLU A 276 3.25 -30.55 -6.85
C GLU A 276 4.68 -30.58 -7.38
N LYS A 277 5.17 -29.47 -7.95
CA LYS A 277 6.55 -29.37 -8.43
C LYS A 277 7.56 -29.54 -7.30
N ARG A 278 7.32 -28.95 -6.14
CA ARG A 278 8.20 -29.09 -4.98
C ARG A 278 8.28 -30.55 -4.52
N LYS A 279 7.14 -31.24 -4.46
CA LYS A 279 7.09 -32.67 -4.12
C LYS A 279 7.91 -33.51 -5.11
N GLN A 280 7.72 -33.33 -6.42
CA GLN A 280 8.49 -34.04 -7.45
C GLN A 280 10.00 -33.86 -7.30
N ILE A 281 10.47 -32.62 -6.99
CA ILE A 281 11.90 -32.35 -6.75
C ILE A 281 12.39 -33.07 -5.51
N THR A 282 11.63 -33.06 -4.42
CA THR A 282 12.00 -33.78 -3.18
C THR A 282 12.08 -35.27 -3.39
N ASP A 283 11.09 -35.85 -4.07
CA ASP A 283 11.06 -37.31 -4.38
C ASP A 283 12.25 -37.71 -5.27
N SER A 284 12.59 -36.88 -6.27
CA SER A 284 13.74 -37.11 -7.13
C SER A 284 15.08 -37.03 -6.38
N LEU A 285 15.20 -36.14 -5.41
CA LEU A 285 16.42 -36.02 -4.58
C LEU A 285 16.57 -37.24 -3.65
N ASN A 286 15.47 -37.68 -3.03
CA ASN A 286 15.48 -38.84 -2.14
C ASN A 286 15.82 -40.13 -2.88
N ASN A 287 15.36 -40.29 -4.13
CA ASN A 287 15.64 -41.44 -4.96
C ASN A 287 17.09 -41.48 -5.50
N ASN A 288 17.82 -40.39 -5.45
CA ASN A 288 19.21 -40.28 -5.92
C ASN A 288 20.25 -40.27 -4.79
N ILE A 289 19.87 -40.55 -3.53
CA ILE A 289 20.82 -40.74 -2.42
C ILE A 289 21.22 -42.24 -2.47
N PRO A 290 22.47 -42.60 -2.81
CA PRO A 290 22.91 -44.00 -2.68
C PRO A 290 22.93 -44.36 -1.20
N GLU A 291 22.50 -45.60 -0.89
CA GLU A 291 22.58 -46.20 0.43
C GLU A 291 24.05 -46.28 0.94
#